data_d60387a6edf39413be7744e346e01986
#
_entry.id   d60387a6edf39413be7744e346e01986
#
_cell.length_a   1.000
_cell.length_b   1.000
_cell.length_c   1.000
_cell.angle_alpha   90.00
_cell.angle_beta   90.00
_cell.angle_gamma   90.00
#
_symmetry.space_group_name_H-M   'P 1'
#
loop_
_entity.id
_entity.type
_entity.pdbx_description
1 polymer ?
#
loop_
_entity_poly.entity_id
_entity_poly.type
_entity_poly.pdbx_seq_one_letter_code
_entity_poly.pdbx_strand_id
1 'polypeptide(L)'
;MAESSTPPSPGWIDEVFDGVRYGLEGTVVAEAQSPFQRVTIIDSQRYGKGLLLDGCWMTAERQERHYHEAIVHPALCGAASIERVLVIGGGDGGTARECLRHAGVQQLDLVEIDGLVVEWSQQHLPSIGGGCWSDPRFQLTVGDGIAWAANAADASYDVVIVDGSDPAGPAEGLFNRAFFEHCRRILRPGGVFATQSESPEAFRQVHIDTVKLIREVFGYADPMYGWVPMYPSGWWSWTFAATDGRRYLEPDPARAAAVACGSEIWSPRW
;
A
#
# COMPACT_ATOMS: atom_id res chain seq x y z
N MET A 1 -44.67 -1.29 -1.83
CA MET A 1 -44.31 -2.61 -1.26
C MET A 1 -42.80 -2.65 -1.32
N ALA A 2 -42.16 -2.57 -0.14
CA ALA A 2 -40.71 -2.70 -0.07
C ALA A 2 -40.37 -4.18 -0.26
N GLU A 3 -39.60 -4.50 -1.29
CA GLU A 3 -39.03 -5.84 -1.44
C GLU A 3 -38.11 -6.10 -0.24
N SER A 4 -38.53 -7.05 0.56
CA SER A 4 -37.71 -7.62 1.62
C SER A 4 -36.64 -8.47 0.94
N SER A 5 -35.53 -7.85 0.54
CA SER A 5 -34.35 -8.61 0.09
C SER A 5 -33.74 -9.28 1.32
N THR A 6 -33.90 -10.58 1.42
CA THR A 6 -33.15 -11.39 2.38
C THR A 6 -31.65 -11.12 2.14
N PRO A 7 -30.86 -10.78 3.16
CA PRO A 7 -29.43 -10.60 2.96
C PRO A 7 -28.81 -11.88 2.37
N PRO A 8 -27.85 -11.76 1.44
CA PRO A 8 -27.19 -12.92 0.85
C PRO A 8 -26.55 -13.77 1.94
N SER A 9 -26.65 -15.10 1.80
CA SER A 9 -26.05 -16.04 2.75
C SER A 9 -24.53 -16.02 2.64
N PRO A 10 -23.79 -16.17 3.75
CA PRO A 10 -22.35 -16.31 3.71
C PRO A 10 -21.92 -17.49 2.83
N GLY A 11 -20.82 -17.30 2.12
CA GLY A 11 -20.19 -18.33 1.31
C GLY A 11 -18.67 -18.24 1.41
N TRP A 12 -17.97 -19.23 0.84
CA TRP A 12 -16.51 -19.16 0.73
C TRP A 12 -16.13 -18.29 -0.44
N ILE A 13 -15.27 -17.30 -0.17
CA ILE A 13 -14.68 -16.40 -1.15
C ILE A 13 -13.21 -16.77 -1.22
N ASP A 14 -12.79 -17.24 -2.40
CA ASP A 14 -11.51 -17.88 -2.56
C ASP A 14 -10.60 -17.07 -3.49
N GLU A 15 -9.36 -16.90 -3.08
CA GLU A 15 -8.26 -16.58 -3.95
C GLU A 15 -7.52 -17.89 -4.28
N VAL A 16 -7.39 -18.20 -5.57
CA VAL A 16 -6.76 -19.43 -6.04
C VAL A 16 -5.54 -19.09 -6.86
N PHE A 17 -4.40 -19.62 -6.45
CA PHE A 17 -3.14 -19.34 -7.09
C PHE A 17 -2.20 -20.55 -6.94
N ASP A 18 -1.53 -20.92 -8.05
CA ASP A 18 -0.52 -22.01 -8.14
C ASP A 18 -0.92 -23.32 -7.44
N GLY A 19 -2.20 -23.72 -7.58
CA GLY A 19 -2.73 -24.95 -6.99
C GLY A 19 -3.05 -24.86 -5.49
N VAL A 20 -2.94 -23.69 -4.89
CA VAL A 20 -3.32 -23.41 -3.51
C VAL A 20 -4.60 -22.56 -3.49
N ARG A 21 -5.44 -22.77 -2.50
CA ARG A 21 -6.69 -22.07 -2.30
C ARG A 21 -6.70 -21.41 -0.92
N TYR A 22 -6.83 -20.08 -0.93
CA TYR A 22 -6.99 -19.27 0.28
C TYR A 22 -8.44 -18.79 0.35
N GLY A 23 -9.21 -19.28 1.31
CA GLY A 23 -10.62 -18.99 1.41
C GLY A 23 -10.98 -18.29 2.71
N LEU A 24 -11.91 -17.34 2.62
CA LEU A 24 -12.53 -16.69 3.75
C LEU A 24 -14.04 -16.77 3.61
N GLU A 25 -14.72 -17.18 4.70
CA GLU A 25 -16.17 -17.15 4.75
C GLU A 25 -16.66 -15.70 4.89
N GLY A 26 -17.51 -15.27 3.98
CA GLY A 26 -18.02 -13.91 3.96
C GLY A 26 -19.21 -13.75 3.01
N THR A 27 -19.71 -12.54 2.94
CA THR A 27 -20.83 -12.14 2.09
C THR A 27 -20.38 -11.01 1.17
N VAL A 28 -20.66 -11.12 -0.12
CA VAL A 28 -20.44 -10.01 -1.06
C VAL A 28 -21.45 -8.90 -0.75
N VAL A 29 -20.95 -7.73 -0.40
CA VAL A 29 -21.74 -6.53 -0.07
C VAL A 29 -21.96 -5.66 -1.31
N ALA A 30 -20.91 -5.52 -2.14
CA ALA A 30 -20.96 -4.78 -3.39
C ALA A 30 -19.95 -5.37 -4.38
N GLU A 31 -20.29 -5.36 -5.67
CA GLU A 31 -19.40 -5.78 -6.74
C GLU A 31 -19.69 -4.95 -8.00
N ALA A 32 -18.64 -4.43 -8.64
CA ALA A 32 -18.73 -3.72 -9.91
C ALA A 32 -17.44 -3.86 -10.73
N GLN A 33 -17.56 -3.69 -12.04
CA GLN A 33 -16.44 -3.61 -12.96
C GLN A 33 -16.08 -2.15 -13.19
N SER A 34 -14.87 -1.75 -12.82
CA SER A 34 -14.28 -0.48 -13.22
C SER A 34 -13.64 -0.58 -14.62
N PRO A 35 -13.14 0.50 -15.20
CA PRO A 35 -12.33 0.43 -16.42
C PRO A 35 -11.03 -0.40 -16.27
N PHE A 36 -10.60 -0.64 -15.04
CA PHE A 36 -9.30 -1.24 -14.74
C PHE A 36 -9.43 -2.68 -14.22
N GLN A 37 -10.42 -2.95 -13.35
CA GLN A 37 -10.52 -4.20 -12.61
C GLN A 37 -11.92 -4.42 -12.03
N ARG A 38 -12.22 -5.63 -11.61
CA ARG A 38 -13.41 -5.93 -10.82
C ARG A 38 -13.14 -5.58 -9.36
N VAL A 39 -13.95 -4.67 -8.81
CA VAL A 39 -13.89 -4.24 -7.42
C VAL A 39 -14.98 -4.96 -6.64
N THR A 40 -14.63 -5.63 -5.55
CA THR A 40 -15.58 -6.37 -4.71
C THR A 40 -15.39 -5.98 -3.25
N ILE A 41 -16.49 -5.64 -2.58
CA ILE A 41 -16.54 -5.45 -1.13
C ILE A 41 -17.22 -6.66 -0.51
N ILE A 42 -16.58 -7.23 0.49
CA ILE A 42 -17.15 -8.33 1.25
C ILE A 42 -17.31 -7.94 2.72
N ASP A 43 -18.15 -8.68 3.44
CA ASP A 43 -18.22 -8.63 4.89
C ASP A 43 -17.97 -10.02 5.45
N SER A 44 -16.99 -10.13 6.34
CA SER A 44 -16.58 -11.37 6.98
C SER A 44 -16.60 -11.24 8.50
N GLN A 45 -17.04 -12.31 9.19
CA GLN A 45 -16.99 -12.32 10.64
C GLN A 45 -15.55 -12.19 11.18
N ARG A 46 -14.57 -12.75 10.46
CA ARG A 46 -13.17 -12.80 10.89
C ARG A 46 -12.50 -11.44 10.81
N TYR A 47 -12.58 -10.77 9.65
CA TYR A 47 -11.78 -9.58 9.34
C TYR A 47 -12.60 -8.30 9.18
N GLY A 48 -13.94 -8.37 9.34
CA GLY A 48 -14.83 -7.26 9.02
C GLY A 48 -14.98 -7.09 7.51
N LYS A 49 -15.26 -5.89 7.07
CA LYS A 49 -15.33 -5.59 5.64
C LYS A 49 -13.94 -5.61 5.00
N GLY A 50 -13.88 -6.08 3.77
CA GLY A 50 -12.64 -6.17 3.00
C GLY A 50 -12.86 -5.83 1.54
N LEU A 51 -11.76 -5.48 0.87
CA LEU A 51 -11.67 -5.15 -0.54
C LEU A 51 -10.94 -6.27 -1.27
N LEU A 52 -11.51 -6.70 -2.39
CA LEU A 52 -10.83 -7.53 -3.38
C LEU A 52 -10.79 -6.81 -4.72
N LEU A 53 -9.67 -6.99 -5.42
CA LEU A 53 -9.47 -6.54 -6.81
C LEU A 53 -9.21 -7.77 -7.67
N ASP A 54 -10.04 -7.99 -8.69
CA ASP A 54 -10.04 -9.19 -9.55
C ASP A 54 -10.04 -10.54 -8.80
N GLY A 55 -10.54 -10.52 -7.55
CA GLY A 55 -10.62 -11.70 -6.69
C GLY A 55 -9.42 -11.87 -5.75
N CYS A 56 -8.40 -11.01 -5.84
CA CYS A 56 -7.26 -11.01 -4.92
C CYS A 56 -7.55 -10.13 -3.69
N TRP A 57 -7.15 -10.59 -2.51
CA TRP A 57 -7.34 -9.89 -1.25
C TRP A 57 -6.42 -8.67 -1.15
N MET A 58 -6.99 -7.47 -0.99
CA MET A 58 -6.21 -6.23 -0.88
C MET A 58 -6.12 -5.73 0.55
N THR A 59 -7.25 -5.59 1.24
CA THR A 59 -7.29 -5.04 2.61
C THR A 59 -8.56 -5.48 3.35
N ALA A 60 -8.53 -5.42 4.68
CA ALA A 60 -9.72 -5.60 5.52
C ALA A 60 -9.59 -4.86 6.85
N GLU A 61 -10.71 -4.35 7.36
CA GLU A 61 -10.79 -3.45 8.52
C GLU A 61 -9.99 -3.90 9.76
N ARG A 62 -9.90 -5.21 10.03
CA ARG A 62 -9.24 -5.72 11.24
C ARG A 62 -7.79 -6.14 11.05
N GLN A 63 -7.27 -6.12 9.81
CA GLN A 63 -5.91 -6.64 9.54
C GLN A 63 -5.03 -5.68 8.74
N GLU A 64 -5.59 -4.57 8.25
CA GLU A 64 -4.91 -3.62 7.38
C GLU A 64 -3.64 -3.02 7.99
N ARG A 65 -3.59 -2.87 9.31
CA ARG A 65 -2.42 -2.29 10.00
C ARG A 65 -1.16 -3.12 9.89
N HIS A 66 -1.29 -4.43 9.70
CA HIS A 66 -0.15 -5.31 9.42
C HIS A 66 0.60 -4.87 8.16
N TYR A 67 -0.13 -4.35 7.18
CA TYR A 67 0.43 -3.87 5.92
C TYR A 67 0.80 -2.39 5.99
N HIS A 68 -0.14 -1.52 6.35
CA HIS A 68 0.05 -0.07 6.25
C HIS A 68 1.10 0.47 7.21
N GLU A 69 1.17 0.00 8.45
CA GLU A 69 2.23 0.39 9.38
C GLU A 69 3.61 -0.07 8.89
N ALA A 70 3.67 -1.26 8.27
CA ALA A 70 4.92 -1.84 7.78
C ALA A 70 5.49 -1.12 6.56
N ILE A 71 4.66 -0.66 5.63
CA ILE A 71 5.14 0.07 4.44
C ILE A 71 5.49 1.52 4.76
N VAL A 72 4.80 2.14 5.74
CA VAL A 72 4.91 3.57 6.01
C VAL A 72 5.99 3.90 7.03
N HIS A 73 5.92 3.32 8.23
CA HIS A 73 6.74 3.80 9.34
C HIS A 73 8.25 3.63 9.15
N PRO A 74 8.77 2.51 8.60
CA PRO A 74 10.19 2.40 8.31
C PRO A 74 10.66 3.46 7.30
N ALA A 75 9.87 3.74 6.25
CA ALA A 75 10.19 4.73 5.25
C ALA A 75 10.27 6.15 5.83
N LEU A 76 9.22 6.58 6.55
CA LEU A 76 9.15 7.93 7.09
C LEU A 76 10.10 8.13 8.27
N CYS A 77 10.31 7.12 9.09
CA CYS A 77 11.30 7.20 10.18
C CYS A 77 12.74 7.22 9.64
N GLY A 78 13.02 6.52 8.54
CA GLY A 78 14.35 6.41 7.95
C GLY A 78 14.74 7.56 7.00
N ALA A 79 13.81 8.36 6.51
CA ALA A 79 14.10 9.45 5.58
C ALA A 79 14.78 10.65 6.27
N ALA A 80 15.62 11.39 5.55
CA ALA A 80 16.27 12.61 6.08
C ALA A 80 15.24 13.71 6.37
N SER A 81 14.25 13.87 5.50
CA SER A 81 13.08 14.75 5.65
C SER A 81 11.80 13.98 5.28
N ILE A 82 10.65 14.46 5.74
CA ILE A 82 9.34 13.85 5.46
C ILE A 82 8.27 14.90 5.13
N GLU A 83 8.67 16.09 4.73
CA GLU A 83 7.72 17.19 4.49
C GLU A 83 6.79 16.90 3.32
N ARG A 84 7.31 16.30 2.25
CA ARG A 84 6.54 15.97 1.04
C ARG A 84 6.58 14.48 0.74
N VAL A 85 5.42 13.86 0.79
CA VAL A 85 5.24 12.41 0.56
C VAL A 85 4.39 12.20 -0.68
N LEU A 86 4.78 11.24 -1.52
CA LEU A 86 3.97 10.72 -2.62
C LEU A 86 3.59 9.28 -2.31
N VAL A 87 2.31 8.96 -2.45
CA VAL A 87 1.79 7.60 -2.47
C VAL A 87 1.22 7.32 -3.86
N ILE A 88 1.67 6.25 -4.50
CA ILE A 88 1.15 5.75 -5.78
C ILE A 88 0.38 4.47 -5.50
N GLY A 89 -0.92 4.45 -5.84
CA GLY A 89 -1.86 3.44 -5.37
C GLY A 89 -2.41 3.80 -3.99
N GLY A 90 -2.79 2.81 -3.20
CA GLY A 90 -3.28 3.00 -1.83
C GLY A 90 -4.66 3.66 -1.76
N GLY A 91 -5.51 3.42 -2.75
CA GLY A 91 -6.86 4.00 -2.85
C GLY A 91 -7.79 3.67 -1.69
N ASP A 92 -7.41 2.78 -0.78
CA ASP A 92 -8.13 2.50 0.47
C ASP A 92 -7.87 3.56 1.58
N GLY A 93 -6.82 4.38 1.41
CA GLY A 93 -6.46 5.45 2.32
C GLY A 93 -5.65 5.03 3.55
N GLY A 94 -5.37 3.74 3.75
CA GLY A 94 -4.65 3.24 4.91
C GLY A 94 -3.21 3.73 4.98
N THR A 95 -2.48 3.66 3.86
CA THR A 95 -1.14 4.21 3.72
C THR A 95 -1.13 5.73 3.93
N ALA A 96 -2.12 6.45 3.39
CA ALA A 96 -2.25 7.89 3.61
C ALA A 96 -2.49 8.22 5.09
N ARG A 97 -3.40 7.49 5.75
CA ARG A 97 -3.66 7.66 7.19
C ARG A 97 -2.39 7.49 8.01
N GLU A 98 -1.61 6.43 7.75
CA GLU A 98 -0.37 6.20 8.51
C GLU A 98 0.71 7.25 8.22
N CYS A 99 0.83 7.74 6.98
CA CYS A 99 1.71 8.88 6.66
C CYS A 99 1.34 10.15 7.44
N LEU A 100 0.06 10.46 7.52
CA LEU A 100 -0.44 11.69 8.18
C LEU A 100 -0.33 11.64 9.71
N ARG A 101 -0.07 10.49 10.32
CA ARG A 101 0.28 10.37 11.74
C ARG A 101 1.64 11.00 12.05
N HIS A 102 2.50 11.15 11.07
CA HIS A 102 3.77 11.83 11.21
C HIS A 102 3.57 13.36 11.12
N ALA A 103 3.75 14.05 12.24
CA ALA A 103 3.54 15.50 12.32
C ALA A 103 4.45 16.32 11.38
N GLY A 104 5.59 15.75 10.95
CA GLY A 104 6.50 16.39 10.00
C GLY A 104 6.02 16.37 8.56
N VAL A 105 4.99 15.60 8.21
CA VAL A 105 4.38 15.61 6.87
C VAL A 105 3.59 16.90 6.71
N GLN A 106 3.94 17.68 5.70
CA GLN A 106 3.29 18.95 5.36
C GLN A 106 2.38 18.82 4.13
N GLN A 107 2.75 17.94 3.21
CA GLN A 107 1.96 17.63 2.02
C GLN A 107 2.08 16.13 1.70
N LEU A 108 0.94 15.50 1.47
CA LEU A 108 0.79 14.12 1.00
C LEU A 108 -0.03 14.11 -0.27
N ASP A 109 0.62 13.76 -1.38
CA ASP A 109 -0.03 13.51 -2.67
C ASP A 109 -0.29 12.00 -2.79
N LEU A 110 -1.55 11.59 -3.01
CA LEU A 110 -1.92 10.22 -3.33
C LEU A 110 -2.47 10.16 -4.74
N VAL A 111 -1.92 9.27 -5.56
CA VAL A 111 -2.31 9.07 -6.96
C VAL A 111 -2.81 7.65 -7.14
N GLU A 112 -4.14 7.50 -7.26
CA GLU A 112 -4.83 6.22 -7.46
C GLU A 112 -5.46 6.18 -8.85
N ILE A 113 -5.21 5.10 -9.59
CA ILE A 113 -5.70 4.97 -10.96
C ILE A 113 -7.21 4.72 -11.01
N ASP A 114 -7.75 3.99 -10.03
CA ASP A 114 -9.13 3.54 -10.00
C ASP A 114 -9.99 4.36 -9.03
N GLY A 115 -10.74 5.32 -9.58
CA GLY A 115 -11.66 6.14 -8.78
C GLY A 115 -12.74 5.34 -8.05
N LEU A 116 -13.12 4.15 -8.56
CA LEU A 116 -14.09 3.29 -7.89
C LEU A 116 -13.52 2.69 -6.59
N VAL A 117 -12.23 2.35 -6.59
CA VAL A 117 -11.55 1.90 -5.36
C VAL A 117 -11.61 2.96 -4.29
N VAL A 118 -11.33 4.23 -4.64
CA VAL A 118 -11.40 5.35 -3.68
C VAL A 118 -12.83 5.58 -3.18
N GLU A 119 -13.79 5.65 -4.08
CA GLU A 119 -15.20 5.86 -3.73
C GLU A 119 -15.71 4.77 -2.77
N TRP A 120 -15.45 3.51 -3.10
CA TRP A 120 -15.95 2.39 -2.31
C TRP A 120 -15.19 2.20 -1.00
N SER A 121 -13.93 2.58 -0.96
CA SER A 121 -13.18 2.60 0.29
C SER A 121 -13.73 3.64 1.26
N GLN A 122 -14.05 4.84 0.79
CA GLN A 122 -14.71 5.86 1.62
C GLN A 122 -16.10 5.42 2.08
N GLN A 123 -16.86 4.76 1.21
CA GLN A 123 -18.23 4.35 1.49
C GLN A 123 -18.32 3.11 2.38
N HIS A 124 -17.51 2.09 2.11
CA HIS A 124 -17.63 0.76 2.71
C HIS A 124 -16.58 0.44 3.76
N LEU A 125 -15.40 1.06 3.69
CA LEU A 125 -14.23 0.85 4.55
C LEU A 125 -13.74 2.13 5.24
N PRO A 126 -14.65 2.98 5.78
CA PRO A 126 -14.28 4.30 6.27
C PRO A 126 -13.27 4.27 7.42
N SER A 127 -13.16 3.16 8.14
CA SER A 127 -12.20 2.98 9.22
C SER A 127 -10.76 2.88 8.73
N ILE A 128 -10.52 2.40 7.50
CA ILE A 128 -9.18 2.21 6.94
C ILE A 128 -8.52 3.57 6.64
N GLY A 129 -9.13 4.40 5.81
CA GLY A 129 -8.62 5.74 5.53
C GLY A 129 -8.80 6.72 6.70
N GLY A 130 -9.81 6.46 7.56
CA GLY A 130 -10.09 7.30 8.73
C GLY A 130 -10.24 8.77 8.37
N GLY A 131 -9.52 9.63 9.09
CA GLY A 131 -9.55 11.07 8.88
C GLY A 131 -8.69 11.60 7.71
N CYS A 132 -7.98 10.74 6.97
CA CYS A 132 -7.07 11.19 5.93
C CYS A 132 -7.80 12.00 4.84
N TRP A 133 -9.01 11.61 4.48
CA TRP A 133 -9.81 12.24 3.42
C TRP A 133 -10.15 13.71 3.66
N SER A 134 -10.12 14.16 4.91
CA SER A 134 -10.39 15.54 5.32
C SER A 134 -9.16 16.27 5.88
N ASP A 135 -7.99 15.65 5.91
CA ASP A 135 -6.75 16.27 6.37
C ASP A 135 -6.30 17.35 5.37
N PRO A 136 -6.07 18.61 5.79
CA PRO A 136 -5.68 19.68 4.87
C PRO A 136 -4.32 19.45 4.18
N ARG A 137 -3.50 18.53 4.66
CA ARG A 137 -2.23 18.15 4.06
C ARG A 137 -2.38 17.13 2.94
N PHE A 138 -3.55 16.48 2.83
CA PHE A 138 -3.81 15.40 1.89
C PHE A 138 -4.36 15.92 0.57
N GLN A 139 -3.81 15.43 -0.54
CA GLN A 139 -4.31 15.68 -1.88
C GLN A 139 -4.46 14.37 -2.65
N LEU A 140 -5.69 14.08 -3.08
CA LEU A 140 -6.02 12.94 -3.91
C LEU A 140 -6.06 13.35 -5.38
N THR A 141 -5.41 12.55 -6.22
CA THR A 141 -5.55 12.59 -7.67
C THR A 141 -5.96 11.22 -8.19
N VAL A 142 -7.12 11.15 -8.84
CA VAL A 142 -7.48 9.95 -9.61
C VAL A 142 -6.79 10.03 -10.97
N GLY A 143 -5.80 9.13 -11.19
CA GLY A 143 -4.96 9.17 -12.39
C GLY A 143 -3.83 8.14 -12.40
N ASP A 144 -3.04 8.17 -13.46
CA ASP A 144 -1.93 7.26 -13.68
C ASP A 144 -0.69 7.69 -12.86
N GLY A 145 -0.34 6.89 -11.85
CA GLY A 145 0.83 7.09 -10.99
C GLY A 145 2.17 6.95 -11.73
N ILE A 146 2.24 6.15 -12.80
CA ILE A 146 3.45 6.03 -13.63
C ILE A 146 3.68 7.33 -14.39
N ALA A 147 2.63 7.86 -15.01
CA ALA A 147 2.69 9.15 -15.69
C ALA A 147 2.98 10.29 -14.70
N TRP A 148 2.42 10.23 -13.50
CA TRP A 148 2.72 11.19 -12.44
C TRP A 148 4.21 11.20 -12.09
N ALA A 149 4.81 10.04 -11.79
CA ALA A 149 6.22 9.93 -11.48
C ALA A 149 7.12 10.39 -12.64
N ALA A 150 6.75 10.08 -13.89
CA ALA A 150 7.49 10.50 -15.07
C ALA A 150 7.50 12.03 -15.26
N ASN A 151 6.40 12.72 -14.91
CA ASN A 151 6.22 14.16 -15.14
C ASN A 151 6.53 15.05 -13.92
N ALA A 152 6.64 14.46 -12.73
CA ALA A 152 7.00 15.20 -11.52
C ALA A 152 8.43 15.80 -11.63
N ALA A 153 8.63 16.96 -11.01
CA ALA A 153 9.92 17.62 -10.99
C ALA A 153 10.98 16.80 -10.24
N ASP A 154 12.24 16.92 -10.64
CA ASP A 154 13.36 16.30 -9.94
C ASP A 154 13.42 16.77 -8.49
N ALA A 155 13.78 15.87 -7.57
CA ALA A 155 13.95 16.18 -6.15
C ALA A 155 12.75 16.92 -5.51
N SER A 156 11.52 16.51 -5.85
CA SER A 156 10.29 17.15 -5.39
C SER A 156 9.68 16.47 -4.16
N TYR A 157 10.05 15.22 -3.84
CA TYR A 157 9.53 14.46 -2.71
C TYR A 157 10.63 13.99 -1.76
N ASP A 158 10.30 13.87 -0.49
CA ASP A 158 11.17 13.30 0.54
C ASP A 158 10.98 11.77 0.65
N VAL A 159 9.74 11.32 0.45
CA VAL A 159 9.37 9.90 0.49
C VAL A 159 8.43 9.58 -0.68
N VAL A 160 8.68 8.47 -1.35
CA VAL A 160 7.79 7.89 -2.37
C VAL A 160 7.43 6.48 -1.92
N ILE A 161 6.14 6.23 -1.74
CA ILE A 161 5.59 4.92 -1.39
C ILE A 161 4.77 4.41 -2.57
N VAL A 162 5.07 3.20 -3.03
CA VAL A 162 4.28 2.50 -4.05
C VAL A 162 3.46 1.42 -3.36
N ASP A 163 2.19 1.71 -3.22
CA ASP A 163 1.18 0.87 -2.58
C ASP A 163 0.24 0.34 -3.67
N GLY A 164 0.82 -0.39 -4.61
CA GLY A 164 0.12 -0.99 -5.74
C GLY A 164 -0.30 -2.42 -5.48
N SER A 165 -1.27 -2.91 -6.26
CA SER A 165 -1.61 -4.34 -6.33
C SER A 165 -0.47 -5.15 -6.96
N ASP A 166 -0.67 -6.47 -7.05
CA ASP A 166 0.28 -7.40 -7.67
C ASP A 166 0.64 -6.98 -9.10
N PRO A 167 1.84 -7.40 -9.63
CA PRO A 167 2.33 -6.98 -10.95
C PRO A 167 1.54 -7.63 -12.10
N ALA A 168 0.24 -7.34 -12.14
CA ALA A 168 -0.69 -7.78 -13.16
C ALA A 168 -1.61 -6.61 -13.56
N GLY A 169 -2.13 -6.64 -14.79
CA GLY A 169 -3.06 -5.63 -15.26
C GLY A 169 -2.53 -4.20 -15.11
N PRO A 170 -3.29 -3.30 -14.45
CA PRO A 170 -2.90 -1.88 -14.32
C PRO A 170 -1.58 -1.66 -13.56
N ALA A 171 -1.22 -2.57 -12.65
CA ALA A 171 -0.02 -2.43 -11.81
C ALA A 171 1.25 -2.98 -12.45
N GLU A 172 1.20 -3.71 -13.57
CA GLU A 172 2.39 -4.29 -14.23
C GLU A 172 3.49 -3.24 -14.47
N GLY A 173 3.10 -2.04 -14.85
CA GLY A 173 4.02 -0.93 -15.11
C GLY A 173 4.75 -0.40 -13.87
N LEU A 174 4.30 -0.70 -12.65
CA LEU A 174 4.92 -0.27 -11.41
C LEU A 174 6.15 -1.11 -11.02
N PHE A 175 6.42 -2.22 -11.71
CA PHE A 175 7.49 -3.16 -11.40
C PHE A 175 8.59 -3.18 -12.47
N ASN A 176 8.89 -2.04 -13.09
CA ASN A 176 9.92 -1.96 -14.12
C ASN A 176 11.00 -0.91 -13.81
N ARG A 177 12.14 -1.03 -14.50
CA ARG A 177 13.31 -0.16 -14.32
C ARG A 177 12.98 1.32 -14.52
N ALA A 178 12.28 1.66 -15.59
CA ALA A 178 12.00 3.05 -15.94
C ALA A 178 11.16 3.74 -14.85
N PHE A 179 10.18 3.04 -14.30
CA PHE A 179 9.37 3.55 -13.20
C PHE A 179 10.21 3.76 -11.93
N PHE A 180 11.06 2.80 -11.53
CA PHE A 180 11.93 2.97 -10.37
C PHE A 180 12.97 4.09 -10.55
N GLU A 181 13.47 4.28 -11.78
CA GLU A 181 14.34 5.42 -12.12
C GLU A 181 13.60 6.75 -12.00
N HIS A 182 12.33 6.83 -12.42
CA HIS A 182 11.49 8.00 -12.18
C HIS A 182 11.28 8.25 -10.69
N CYS A 183 10.94 7.23 -9.90
CA CYS A 183 10.80 7.35 -8.45
C CYS A 183 12.10 7.86 -7.79
N ARG A 184 13.26 7.32 -8.18
CA ARG A 184 14.55 7.80 -7.68
C ARG A 184 14.83 9.25 -8.07
N ARG A 185 14.52 9.67 -9.30
CA ARG A 185 14.74 11.02 -9.83
C ARG A 185 13.94 12.08 -9.07
N ILE A 186 12.69 11.80 -8.75
CA ILE A 186 11.81 12.74 -8.05
C ILE A 186 12.08 12.82 -6.56
N LEU A 187 12.84 11.88 -5.99
CA LEU A 187 13.26 11.91 -4.60
C LEU A 187 14.41 12.89 -4.38
N ARG A 188 14.34 13.64 -3.28
CA ARG A 188 15.40 14.52 -2.79
C ARG A 188 16.61 13.70 -2.31
N PRO A 189 17.80 14.34 -2.17
CA PRO A 189 18.95 13.70 -1.53
C PRO A 189 18.60 13.22 -0.11
N GLY A 190 18.89 11.95 0.20
CA GLY A 190 18.51 11.30 1.45
C GLY A 190 17.03 10.89 1.53
N GLY A 191 16.28 11.07 0.45
CA GLY A 191 14.89 10.62 0.35
C GLY A 191 14.79 9.10 0.26
N VAL A 192 13.61 8.56 0.63
CA VAL A 192 13.36 7.13 0.74
C VAL A 192 12.26 6.71 -0.22
N PHE A 193 12.52 5.61 -0.93
CA PHE A 193 11.58 4.83 -1.70
C PHE A 193 11.11 3.62 -0.89
N ALA A 194 9.82 3.32 -0.91
CA ALA A 194 9.23 2.12 -0.35
C ALA A 194 8.23 1.51 -1.33
N THR A 195 8.19 0.20 -1.43
CA THR A 195 7.17 -0.52 -2.21
C THR A 195 6.84 -1.85 -1.56
N GLN A 196 5.62 -2.34 -1.75
CA GLN A 196 5.35 -3.74 -1.56
C GLN A 196 6.21 -4.55 -2.55
N SER A 197 6.65 -5.71 -2.16
CA SER A 197 7.54 -6.56 -2.97
C SER A 197 7.19 -8.04 -2.88
N GLU A 198 5.91 -8.33 -2.78
CA GLU A 198 5.30 -9.65 -2.85
C GLU A 198 5.64 -10.61 -1.70
N SER A 199 4.94 -11.73 -1.69
CA SER A 199 5.26 -12.83 -0.81
C SER A 199 6.56 -13.53 -1.25
N PRO A 200 7.57 -13.66 -0.36
CA PRO A 200 8.79 -14.39 -0.68
C PRO A 200 8.57 -15.90 -0.81
N GLU A 201 7.40 -16.39 -0.46
CA GLU A 201 7.01 -17.80 -0.59
C GLU A 201 6.07 -17.98 -1.78
N ALA A 202 4.93 -17.29 -1.79
CA ALA A 202 3.90 -17.45 -2.82
C ALA A 202 4.34 -16.91 -4.20
N PHE A 203 5.03 -15.75 -4.21
CA PHE A 203 5.45 -15.05 -5.43
C PHE A 203 6.98 -14.87 -5.49
N ARG A 204 7.70 -15.91 -5.12
CA ARG A 204 9.15 -15.86 -4.89
C ARG A 204 9.95 -15.22 -6.02
N GLN A 205 9.67 -15.56 -7.28
CA GLN A 205 10.46 -15.04 -8.40
C GLN A 205 10.22 -13.53 -8.58
N VAL A 206 8.97 -13.09 -8.46
CA VAL A 206 8.60 -11.67 -8.54
C VAL A 206 9.29 -10.89 -7.43
N HIS A 207 9.26 -11.41 -6.19
CA HIS A 207 9.97 -10.82 -5.05
C HIS A 207 11.47 -10.64 -5.34
N ILE A 208 12.16 -11.71 -5.78
CA ILE A 208 13.60 -11.67 -6.07
C ILE A 208 13.92 -10.65 -7.16
N ASP A 209 13.15 -10.64 -8.24
CA ASP A 209 13.40 -9.76 -9.39
C ASP A 209 13.12 -8.29 -9.02
N THR A 210 12.08 -8.02 -8.24
CA THR A 210 11.75 -6.68 -7.74
C THR A 210 12.86 -6.14 -6.84
N VAL A 211 13.28 -6.90 -5.82
CA VAL A 211 14.37 -6.49 -4.90
C VAL A 211 15.67 -6.24 -5.66
N LYS A 212 16.01 -7.14 -6.60
CA LYS A 212 17.20 -7.02 -7.45
C LYS A 212 17.16 -5.75 -8.30
N LEU A 213 16.03 -5.48 -8.93
CA LEU A 213 15.86 -4.32 -9.81
C LEU A 213 15.93 -2.99 -9.01
N ILE A 214 15.31 -2.91 -7.84
CA ILE A 214 15.42 -1.75 -6.95
C ILE A 214 16.87 -1.55 -6.53
N ARG A 215 17.58 -2.62 -6.17
CA ARG A 215 19.01 -2.56 -5.82
C ARG A 215 19.88 -2.03 -6.97
N GLU A 216 19.59 -2.44 -8.20
CA GLU A 216 20.31 -1.93 -9.37
C GLU A 216 20.06 -0.43 -9.61
N VAL A 217 18.84 0.04 -9.36
CA VAL A 217 18.47 1.45 -9.54
C VAL A 217 19.02 2.32 -8.41
N PHE A 218 18.86 1.93 -7.16
CA PHE A 218 19.20 2.77 -5.99
C PHE A 218 20.60 2.52 -5.42
N GLY A 219 21.27 1.45 -5.83
CA GLY A 219 22.58 1.02 -5.30
C GLY A 219 22.47 0.05 -4.12
N TYR A 220 21.42 0.16 -3.30
CA TYR A 220 21.06 -0.79 -2.25
C TYR A 220 19.55 -0.88 -2.10
N ALA A 221 19.07 -2.05 -1.69
CA ALA A 221 17.67 -2.29 -1.35
C ALA A 221 17.58 -3.21 -0.14
N ASP A 222 16.71 -2.86 0.80
CA ASP A 222 16.53 -3.56 2.09
C ASP A 222 15.11 -4.13 2.15
N PRO A 223 14.91 -5.43 1.86
CA PRO A 223 13.62 -6.06 2.01
C PRO A 223 13.34 -6.36 3.49
N MET A 224 12.18 -5.93 3.94
CA MET A 224 11.63 -6.24 5.25
C MET A 224 10.48 -7.24 5.09
N TYR A 225 10.33 -8.14 6.03
CA TYR A 225 9.33 -9.20 6.00
C TYR A 225 8.38 -9.10 7.18
N GLY A 226 7.11 -9.35 6.95
CA GLY A 226 6.10 -9.31 7.98
C GLY A 226 4.91 -10.22 7.68
N TRP A 227 4.01 -10.28 8.65
CA TRP A 227 2.82 -11.11 8.58
C TRP A 227 1.59 -10.27 8.20
N VAL A 228 0.96 -10.61 7.07
CA VAL A 228 -0.33 -10.05 6.65
C VAL A 228 -1.33 -11.20 6.60
N PRO A 229 -2.13 -11.42 7.63
CA PRO A 229 -2.89 -12.66 7.84
C PRO A 229 -3.87 -13.04 6.73
N MET A 230 -4.34 -12.06 5.96
CA MET A 230 -5.33 -12.29 4.90
C MET A 230 -4.71 -12.57 3.53
N TYR A 231 -3.41 -12.31 3.35
CA TYR A 231 -2.74 -12.54 2.07
C TYR A 231 -2.32 -14.00 1.89
N PRO A 232 -2.14 -14.46 0.65
CA PRO A 232 -1.62 -15.79 0.37
C PRO A 232 -0.34 -16.08 1.16
N SER A 233 -0.24 -17.25 1.77
CA SER A 233 0.78 -17.67 2.73
C SER A 233 0.87 -16.86 4.03
N GLY A 234 0.28 -15.68 4.11
CA GLY A 234 0.41 -14.74 5.23
C GLY A 234 1.77 -14.04 5.34
N TRP A 235 2.78 -14.47 4.59
CA TRP A 235 4.12 -13.91 4.64
C TRP A 235 4.34 -12.93 3.51
N TRP A 236 4.55 -11.65 3.85
CA TRP A 236 4.65 -10.55 2.91
C TRP A 236 5.95 -9.80 3.03
N SER A 237 6.28 -8.99 2.03
CA SER A 237 7.49 -8.19 2.06
C SER A 237 7.29 -6.77 1.53
N TRP A 238 8.10 -5.87 2.08
CA TRP A 238 8.24 -4.49 1.62
C TRP A 238 9.71 -4.21 1.39
N THR A 239 10.04 -3.53 0.30
CA THR A 239 11.43 -3.20 -0.04
C THR A 239 11.64 -1.71 0.06
N PHE A 240 12.68 -1.33 0.79
CA PHE A 240 13.08 0.05 1.02
C PHE A 240 14.41 0.35 0.36
N ALA A 241 14.56 1.60 -0.15
CA ALA A 241 15.81 2.08 -0.70
C ALA A 241 15.95 3.59 -0.46
N ALA A 242 17.17 4.08 -0.28
CA ALA A 242 17.46 5.49 -0.13
C ALA A 242 18.31 6.02 -1.30
N THR A 243 18.10 7.29 -1.67
CA THR A 243 18.82 7.92 -2.80
C THR A 243 20.32 8.05 -2.58
N ASP A 244 20.78 8.03 -1.34
CA ASP A 244 22.20 8.04 -0.95
C ASP A 244 22.85 6.65 -0.89
N GLY A 245 22.09 5.58 -1.19
CA GLY A 245 22.55 4.19 -1.25
C GLY A 245 22.95 3.58 0.09
N ARG A 246 22.54 4.20 1.22
CA ARG A 246 22.81 3.63 2.55
C ARG A 246 22.16 2.25 2.71
N ARG A 247 22.84 1.39 3.47
CA ARG A 247 22.41 -0.01 3.62
C ARG A 247 21.19 -0.21 4.51
N TYR A 248 21.05 0.63 5.52
CA TYR A 248 19.97 0.49 6.50
C TYR A 248 19.26 1.83 6.68
N LEU A 249 17.95 1.77 6.82
CA LEU A 249 17.14 2.90 7.24
C LEU A 249 17.13 2.93 8.76
N GLU A 250 18.12 3.59 9.36
CA GLU A 250 18.08 3.83 10.80
C GLU A 250 16.95 4.80 11.12
N PRO A 251 15.96 4.38 11.94
CA PRO A 251 14.83 5.22 12.25
C PRO A 251 15.24 6.41 13.10
N ASP A 252 14.79 7.61 12.74
CA ASP A 252 14.88 8.78 13.61
C ASP A 252 14.14 8.48 14.93
N PRO A 253 14.83 8.54 16.08
CA PRO A 253 14.26 8.09 17.35
C PRO A 253 13.04 8.90 17.80
N ALA A 254 13.00 10.19 17.48
CA ALA A 254 11.88 11.07 17.87
C ALA A 254 10.64 10.77 17.02
N ARG A 255 10.81 10.60 15.71
CA ARG A 255 9.72 10.20 14.80
C ARG A 255 9.19 8.82 15.15
N ALA A 256 10.10 7.87 15.39
CA ALA A 256 9.75 6.51 15.77
C ALA A 256 8.95 6.47 17.09
N ALA A 257 9.39 7.20 18.11
CA ALA A 257 8.69 7.29 19.39
C ALA A 257 7.31 7.94 19.27
N ALA A 258 7.18 8.97 18.43
CA ALA A 258 5.93 9.69 18.23
C ALA A 258 4.82 8.81 17.62
N VAL A 259 5.15 7.93 16.66
CA VAL A 259 4.17 7.07 16.00
C VAL A 259 3.98 5.72 16.70
N ALA A 260 4.95 5.24 17.48
CA ALA A 260 4.84 4.00 18.23
C ALA A 260 3.66 4.00 19.22
N CYS A 261 3.32 5.17 19.78
CA CYS A 261 2.10 5.35 20.54
C CYS A 261 0.90 5.35 19.58
N GLY A 262 0.12 4.26 19.56
CA GLY A 262 -1.03 4.07 18.68
C GLY A 262 -0.75 3.26 17.42
N SER A 263 0.47 2.72 17.23
CA SER A 263 0.74 1.62 16.33
C SER A 263 0.35 0.31 17.01
N GLU A 264 -0.24 -0.59 16.23
CA GLU A 264 -0.69 -1.91 16.71
C GLU A 264 0.38 -2.97 16.42
N ILE A 265 1.09 -2.82 15.33
CA ILE A 265 2.03 -3.81 14.80
C ILE A 265 3.46 -3.27 14.84
N TRP A 266 3.67 -2.07 14.29
CA TRP A 266 5.01 -1.53 14.16
C TRP A 266 5.58 -1.03 15.49
N SER A 267 6.87 -1.29 15.69
CA SER A 267 7.65 -0.72 16.80
C SER A 267 9.06 -0.35 16.32
N PRO A 268 9.75 0.59 17.00
CA PRO A 268 11.12 0.97 16.63
C PRO A 268 12.18 -0.16 16.73
N ARG A 269 11.78 -1.31 17.23
CA ARG A 269 12.65 -2.50 17.36
C ARG A 269 12.32 -3.59 16.35
N TRP A 270 11.40 -3.27 15.45
CA TRP A 270 10.93 -4.23 14.44
C TRP A 270 11.91 -4.33 13.29
#